data_f33a014f570d88a69b30c0df33755755
#
_entry.id   f33a014f570d88a69b30c0df33755755
#
_cell.length_a   1.000
_cell.length_b   1.000
_cell.length_c   1.000
_cell.angle_alpha   90.00
_cell.angle_beta   90.00
_cell.angle_gamma   90.00
#
_symmetry.space_group_name_H-M   'P 1'
#
loop_
_entity.id
_entity.type
_entity.pdbx_description
1 polymer ?
#
loop_
_entity_poly.entity_id
_entity_poly.type
_entity_poly.pdbx_seq_one_letter_code
_entity_poly.pdbx_strand_id
1 'polypeptide(L)'
;MWRVVESNSGVSYCLERLALCKSYRVAEVCQELGCSQRYFHTMFMRDIGFPPKQWMMMERMVVARRKLEGGRTPEEVASDLGFLSIHTFRRQFHRYYQMLPERFVKTRKVFDPAKMEIFDGTKNN
;
A
#
# COMPACT_ATOMS: atom_id res chain seq x y z
N MET A 1 -0.47 -8.43 8.12
CA MET A 1 -1.58 -8.79 9.03
C MET A 1 -2.88 -8.18 8.52
N TRP A 2 -3.92 -8.98 8.49
CA TRP A 2 -5.22 -8.54 8.00
C TRP A 2 -6.04 -7.94 9.14
N ARG A 3 -6.65 -6.79 8.88
CA ARG A 3 -7.53 -6.15 9.85
C ARG A 3 -8.97 -6.32 9.41
N VAL A 4 -9.83 -6.68 10.32
CA VAL A 4 -11.25 -6.87 10.05
C VAL A 4 -12.03 -5.72 10.65
N VAL A 5 -12.91 -5.12 9.84
CA VAL A 5 -13.82 -4.07 10.31
C VAL A 5 -15.23 -4.49 9.97
N GLU A 6 -16.18 -4.06 10.78
CA GLU A 6 -17.58 -4.39 10.59
C GLU A 6 -18.34 -3.14 10.18
N SER A 7 -19.18 -3.29 9.18
CA SER A 7 -20.00 -2.19 8.70
C SER A 7 -21.18 -1.95 9.65
N ASN A 8 -21.84 -0.82 9.47
CA ASN A 8 -23.04 -0.49 10.23
C ASN A 8 -24.14 -1.52 10.06
N SER A 9 -24.16 -2.21 8.93
CA SER A 9 -25.15 -3.25 8.66
C SER A 9 -24.71 -4.64 9.12
N GLY A 10 -23.56 -4.74 9.79
CA GLY A 10 -23.09 -6.00 10.34
C GLY A 10 -22.27 -6.86 9.40
N VAL A 11 -21.86 -6.32 8.25
CA VAL A 11 -21.02 -7.05 7.30
C VAL A 11 -19.55 -6.84 7.66
N SER A 12 -18.80 -7.94 7.75
CA SER A 12 -17.38 -7.87 8.05
C SER A 12 -16.54 -7.70 6.79
N TYR A 13 -15.56 -6.83 6.86
CA TYR A 13 -14.66 -6.56 5.73
C TYR A 13 -13.22 -6.72 6.16
N CYS A 14 -12.39 -7.21 5.25
CA CYS A 14 -10.94 -7.09 5.40
C CYS A 14 -10.59 -5.66 5.01
N LEU A 15 -10.04 -4.91 5.94
CA LEU A 15 -9.77 -3.48 5.74
C LEU A 15 -8.80 -3.24 4.59
N GLU A 16 -7.76 -4.08 4.47
CA GLU A 16 -6.79 -3.94 3.40
C GLU A 16 -7.42 -4.12 2.02
N ARG A 17 -8.31 -5.10 1.88
CA ARG A 17 -9.01 -5.32 0.62
C ARG A 17 -10.01 -4.22 0.31
N LEU A 18 -10.71 -3.75 1.34
CA LEU A 18 -11.67 -2.67 1.17
C LEU A 18 -10.96 -1.40 0.72
N ALA A 19 -9.81 -1.11 1.35
CA ALA A 19 -9.02 0.06 0.96
C ALA A 19 -8.60 -0.03 -0.51
N LEU A 20 -8.11 -1.17 -0.93
CA LEU A 20 -7.72 -1.37 -2.32
C LEU A 20 -8.90 -1.18 -3.27
N CYS A 21 -10.04 -1.80 -2.95
CA CYS A 21 -11.24 -1.70 -3.79
C CYS A 21 -11.74 -0.27 -3.93
N LYS A 22 -11.52 0.57 -2.91
CA LYS A 22 -11.95 1.96 -2.92
C LYS A 22 -10.81 2.92 -3.27
N SER A 23 -9.75 2.41 -3.89
CA SER A 23 -8.58 3.20 -4.32
C SER A 23 -8.00 4.03 -3.18
N TYR A 24 -8.05 3.48 -1.97
CA TYR A 24 -7.46 4.10 -0.78
C TYR A 24 -8.08 5.47 -0.45
N ARG A 25 -9.36 5.64 -0.77
CA ARG A 25 -10.09 6.88 -0.49
C ARG A 25 -10.92 6.69 0.76
N VAL A 26 -10.60 7.46 1.79
CA VAL A 26 -11.25 7.34 3.10
C VAL A 26 -12.76 7.53 2.98
N ALA A 27 -13.19 8.54 2.24
CA ALA A 27 -14.62 8.83 2.10
C ALA A 27 -15.39 7.64 1.53
N GLU A 28 -14.82 6.97 0.53
CA GLU A 28 -15.50 5.85 -0.11
C GLU A 28 -15.50 4.61 0.79
N VAL A 29 -14.42 4.40 1.55
CA VAL A 29 -14.40 3.31 2.53
C VAL A 29 -15.47 3.54 3.59
N CYS A 30 -15.58 4.76 4.10
CA CYS A 30 -16.59 5.10 5.10
C CYS A 30 -18.00 4.92 4.56
N GLN A 31 -18.21 5.27 3.29
CA GLN A 31 -19.51 5.09 2.66
C GLN A 31 -19.90 3.62 2.62
N GLU A 32 -18.95 2.76 2.26
CA GLU A 32 -19.22 1.32 2.24
C GLU A 32 -19.51 0.77 3.64
N LEU A 33 -18.78 1.26 4.65
CA LEU A 33 -18.96 0.81 6.03
C LEU A 33 -20.20 1.43 6.69
N GLY A 34 -20.76 2.48 6.08
CA GLY A 34 -21.94 3.15 6.64
C GLY A 34 -21.63 3.98 7.87
N CYS A 35 -20.42 4.52 7.96
CA CYS A 35 -20.04 5.35 9.09
C CYS A 35 -19.54 6.71 8.63
N SER A 36 -19.49 7.67 9.56
CA SER A 36 -18.95 8.99 9.26
C SER A 36 -17.43 8.95 9.24
N GLN A 37 -16.83 9.89 8.51
CA GLN A 37 -15.38 10.00 8.50
C GLN A 37 -14.84 10.37 9.88
N ARG A 38 -15.62 11.14 10.65
CA ARG A 38 -15.22 11.52 11.99
C ARG A 38 -15.13 10.30 12.91
N TYR A 39 -16.14 9.43 12.84
CA TYR A 39 -16.13 8.20 13.64
C TYR A 39 -14.95 7.30 13.24
N PHE A 40 -14.74 7.18 11.95
CA PHE A 40 -13.65 6.37 11.40
C PHE A 40 -12.29 6.88 11.87
N HIS A 41 -12.13 8.21 11.85
CA HIS A 41 -10.91 8.85 12.34
C HIS A 41 -10.68 8.54 13.82
N THR A 42 -11.73 8.70 14.63
CA THR A 42 -11.65 8.43 16.06
C THR A 42 -11.27 6.98 16.34
N MET A 43 -11.89 6.06 15.61
CA MET A 43 -11.60 4.64 15.75
C MET A 43 -10.14 4.33 15.40
N PHE A 44 -9.64 4.91 14.30
CA PHE A 44 -8.25 4.71 13.91
C PHE A 44 -7.27 5.24 14.93
N MET A 45 -7.52 6.45 15.43
CA MET A 45 -6.64 7.03 16.45
C MET A 45 -6.59 6.17 17.70
N ARG A 46 -7.75 5.62 18.10
CA ARG A 46 -7.83 4.79 19.30
C ARG A 46 -7.18 3.42 19.09
N ASP A 47 -7.46 2.75 17.98
CA ASP A 47 -7.09 1.34 17.79
C ASP A 47 -5.78 1.15 17.03
N ILE A 48 -5.40 2.10 16.19
CA ILE A 48 -4.22 1.99 15.33
C ILE A 48 -3.16 3.01 15.71
N GLY A 49 -3.57 4.18 16.15
CA GLY A 49 -2.66 5.20 16.65
C GLY A 49 -2.34 6.32 15.69
N PHE A 50 -2.88 6.28 14.47
CA PHE A 50 -2.72 7.38 13.52
C PHE A 50 -3.91 7.45 12.58
N PRO A 51 -4.05 8.58 11.83
CA PRO A 51 -5.25 8.83 11.04
C PRO A 51 -5.44 7.85 9.89
N PRO A 52 -6.70 7.59 9.48
CA PRO A 52 -6.99 6.70 8.36
C PRO A 52 -6.27 7.08 7.08
N LYS A 53 -6.17 8.36 6.78
CA LYS A 53 -5.50 8.83 5.57
C LYS A 53 -4.03 8.41 5.55
N GLN A 54 -3.37 8.50 6.69
CA GLN A 54 -1.98 8.08 6.82
C GLN A 54 -1.84 6.57 6.64
N TRP A 55 -2.74 5.82 7.28
CA TRP A 55 -2.74 4.36 7.14
C TRP A 55 -2.97 3.95 5.68
N MET A 56 -3.94 4.60 5.02
CA MET A 56 -4.22 4.32 3.61
C MET A 56 -3.01 4.56 2.73
N MET A 57 -2.28 5.64 2.98
CA MET A 57 -1.08 5.97 2.21
C MET A 57 0.01 4.93 2.43
N MET A 58 0.22 4.52 3.67
CA MET A 58 1.22 3.51 4.00
C MET A 58 0.89 2.18 3.33
N GLU A 59 -0.37 1.77 3.41
CA GLU A 59 -0.82 0.52 2.82
C GLU A 59 -0.67 0.56 1.29
N ARG A 60 -1.05 1.69 0.69
CA ARG A 60 -0.93 1.88 -0.74
C ARG A 60 0.52 1.74 -1.22
N MET A 61 1.45 2.29 -0.47
CA MET A 61 2.87 2.23 -0.81
C MET A 61 3.45 0.83 -0.63
N VAL A 62 3.01 0.11 0.40
CA VAL A 62 3.43 -1.28 0.58
C VAL A 62 2.97 -2.14 -0.60
N VAL A 63 1.73 -1.98 -1.02
CA VAL A 63 1.18 -2.72 -2.16
C VAL A 63 1.91 -2.32 -3.45
N ALA A 64 2.21 -1.03 -3.62
CA ALA A 64 2.96 -0.55 -4.77
C ALA A 64 4.31 -1.25 -4.88
N ARG A 65 5.03 -1.32 -3.77
CA ARG A 65 6.34 -1.98 -3.75
C ARG A 65 6.22 -3.45 -4.11
N ARG A 66 5.23 -4.14 -3.56
CA ARG A 66 5.02 -5.56 -3.87
C ARG A 66 4.76 -5.79 -5.35
N LYS A 67 3.95 -4.92 -5.97
CA LYS A 67 3.64 -5.04 -7.39
C LYS A 67 4.87 -4.81 -8.25
N LEU A 68 5.69 -3.84 -7.88
CA LEU A 68 6.95 -3.60 -8.59
C LEU A 68 7.89 -4.78 -8.45
N GLU A 69 7.98 -5.36 -7.26
CA GLU A 69 8.78 -6.56 -7.01
C GLU A 69 8.29 -7.73 -7.86
N GLY A 70 7.00 -7.78 -8.11
CA GLY A 70 6.39 -8.81 -8.91
C GLY A 70 6.51 -8.61 -10.42
N GLY A 71 7.17 -7.54 -10.85
CA GLY A 71 7.41 -7.30 -12.27
C GLY A 71 6.48 -6.33 -12.96
N ARG A 72 5.54 -5.71 -12.22
CA ARG A 72 4.66 -4.70 -12.81
C ARG A 72 5.47 -3.43 -13.08
N THR A 73 5.13 -2.73 -14.16
CA THR A 73 5.77 -1.46 -14.47
C THR A 73 5.24 -0.35 -13.56
N PRO A 74 6.00 0.72 -13.35
CA PRO A 74 5.49 1.86 -12.58
C PRO A 74 4.18 2.41 -13.11
N GLU A 75 4.01 2.46 -14.44
CA GLU A 75 2.77 2.92 -15.04
C GLU A 75 1.60 2.01 -14.70
N GLU A 76 1.83 0.71 -14.76
CA GLU A 76 0.80 -0.26 -14.40
C GLU A 76 0.43 -0.17 -12.93
N VAL A 77 1.43 -0.02 -12.06
CA VAL A 77 1.19 0.09 -10.62
C VAL A 77 0.39 1.34 -10.31
N ALA A 78 0.76 2.48 -10.91
CA ALA A 78 0.02 3.72 -10.69
C ALA A 78 -1.45 3.56 -11.08
N SER A 79 -1.70 2.92 -12.21
CA SER A 79 -3.07 2.66 -12.67
C SER A 79 -3.80 1.71 -11.74
N ASP A 80 -3.15 0.60 -11.37
CA ASP A 80 -3.76 -0.42 -10.50
C ASP A 80 -4.18 0.16 -9.15
N LEU A 81 -3.43 1.12 -8.63
CA LEU A 81 -3.67 1.66 -7.30
C LEU A 81 -4.49 2.96 -7.32
N GLY A 82 -5.02 3.33 -8.49
CA GLY A 82 -5.93 4.45 -8.57
C GLY A 82 -5.27 5.83 -8.52
N PHE A 83 -4.00 5.93 -8.88
CA PHE A 83 -3.36 7.23 -9.00
C PHE A 83 -3.84 7.91 -10.28
N LEU A 84 -4.13 9.20 -10.18
CA LEU A 84 -4.62 9.96 -11.32
C LEU A 84 -3.54 10.20 -12.37
N SER A 85 -2.27 10.22 -11.95
CA SER A 85 -1.17 10.38 -12.87
C SER A 85 0.06 9.66 -12.35
N ILE A 86 0.95 9.31 -13.27
CA ILE A 86 2.22 8.69 -12.91
C ILE A 86 3.08 9.66 -12.08
N HIS A 87 2.93 10.96 -12.31
CA HIS A 87 3.71 11.96 -11.57
C HIS A 87 3.35 11.97 -10.09
N THR A 88 2.07 11.85 -9.77
CA THR A 88 1.62 11.77 -8.39
C THR A 88 2.18 10.52 -7.72
N PHE A 89 2.13 9.40 -8.44
CA PHE A 89 2.66 8.14 -7.92
C PHE A 89 4.17 8.26 -7.64
N ARG A 90 4.93 8.79 -8.61
CA ARG A 90 6.38 8.95 -8.44
C ARG A 90 6.72 9.80 -7.23
N ARG A 91 5.99 10.91 -7.06
CA ARG A 91 6.24 11.82 -5.94
C ARG A 91 5.98 11.14 -4.60
N GLN A 92 4.87 10.40 -4.50
CA GLN A 92 4.53 9.74 -3.25
C GLN A 92 5.45 8.56 -2.95
N PHE A 93 5.80 7.80 -3.97
CA PHE A 93 6.73 6.68 -3.80
C PHE A 93 8.09 7.19 -3.33
N HIS A 94 8.57 8.28 -3.94
CA HIS A 94 9.83 8.89 -3.53
C HIS A 94 9.77 9.37 -2.09
N ARG A 95 8.66 9.95 -1.69
CA ARG A 95 8.50 10.43 -0.32
C ARG A 95 8.61 9.29 0.69
N TYR A 96 8.07 8.13 0.35
CA TYR A 96 8.06 6.99 1.28
C TYR A 96 9.36 6.19 1.27
N TYR A 97 9.94 5.98 0.10
CA TYR A 97 11.06 5.06 -0.04
C TYR A 97 12.38 5.76 -0.40
N GLN A 98 12.36 7.07 -0.52
CA GLN A 98 13.54 7.89 -0.83
C GLN A 98 14.18 7.52 -2.16
N MET A 99 13.39 6.99 -3.08
CA MET A 99 13.84 6.74 -4.45
C MET A 99 12.62 6.66 -5.37
N LEU A 100 12.83 6.90 -6.66
CA LEU A 100 11.78 6.80 -7.66
C LEU A 100 11.45 5.34 -7.92
N PRO A 101 10.19 5.02 -8.30
CA PRO A 101 9.83 3.63 -8.59
C PRO A 101 10.67 3.02 -9.71
N GLU A 102 11.04 3.81 -10.71
CA GLU A 102 11.88 3.33 -11.80
C GLU A 102 13.25 2.88 -11.29
N ARG A 103 13.80 3.63 -10.36
CA ARG A 103 15.08 3.27 -9.76
C ARG A 103 14.96 2.03 -8.88
N PHE A 104 13.86 1.92 -8.16
CA PHE A 104 13.60 0.74 -7.35
C PHE A 104 13.59 -0.53 -8.20
N VAL A 105 12.94 -0.46 -9.38
CA VAL A 105 12.88 -1.60 -10.28
C VAL A 105 14.29 -1.98 -10.77
N LYS A 106 15.11 -1.00 -11.10
CA LYS A 106 16.49 -1.25 -11.52
C LYS A 106 17.30 -1.89 -10.40
N THR A 107 17.17 -1.37 -9.20
CA THR A 107 17.87 -1.91 -8.04
C THR A 107 17.48 -3.36 -7.80
N ARG A 108 16.18 -3.66 -7.93
CA ARG A 108 15.70 -5.02 -7.74
C ARG A 108 16.27 -5.96 -8.80
N LYS A 109 16.42 -5.49 -10.02
CA LYS A 109 17.00 -6.30 -11.09
C LYS A 109 18.47 -6.61 -10.86
N VAL A 110 19.19 -5.65 -10.29
CA VAL A 110 20.61 -5.85 -9.95
C VAL A 110 20.74 -6.81 -8.77
N PHE A 111 19.89 -6.63 -7.78
CA PHE A 111 19.89 -7.49 -6.60
C PHE A 111 19.04 -8.73 -6.90
N ASP A 112 19.68 -9.84 -7.12
CA ASP A 112 19.01 -11.10 -7.44
C ASP A 112 19.23 -12.07 -6.29
N PRO A 113 18.17 -12.42 -5.57
CA PRO A 113 18.30 -13.34 -4.43
C PRO A 113 18.93 -14.68 -4.81
N ALA A 114 18.69 -15.15 -6.03
CA ALA A 114 19.27 -16.39 -6.49
C ALA A 114 20.79 -16.30 -6.58
N LYS A 115 21.31 -15.14 -6.91
CA LYS A 115 22.74 -14.92 -6.94
C LYS A 115 23.34 -14.75 -5.56
N MET A 116 22.54 -14.27 -4.63
CA MET A 116 22.97 -14.12 -3.25
C MET A 116 23.31 -15.46 -2.62
N GLU A 117 22.60 -16.48 -2.97
CA GLU A 117 22.82 -17.81 -2.43
C GLU A 117 24.20 -18.36 -2.77
N ILE A 118 24.80 -17.86 -3.83
CA ILE A 118 26.11 -18.30 -4.24
C ILE A 118 27.18 -17.82 -3.27
N PHE A 119 26.93 -16.68 -2.72
CA PHE A 119 27.86 -16.14 -1.75
C PHE A 119 27.93 -16.91 -0.50
N ASP A 120 27.03 -17.38 0.05
CA ASP A 120 26.84 -17.75 1.30
C ASP A 120 27.45 -18.73 1.88
N GLY A 121 27.72 -18.73 1.72
CA GLY A 121 27.99 -19.41 2.10
C GLY A 121 27.78 -19.39 3.18
N THR A 122 27.30 -18.87 3.27
CA THR A 122 26.94 -18.84 3.58
C THR A 122 26.40 -18.50 3.79
N LYS A 123 25.81 -18.36 3.70
CA LYS A 123 25.26 -17.81 3.30
C LYS A 123 25.19 -16.98 3.56
N ASN A 124 25.51 -16.42 3.95
CA ASN A 124 25.45 -15.70 3.77
C ASN A 124 25.54 -15.12 3.83
N ASN A 125 25.53 -14.94 3.93
CA ASN A 125 25.56 -14.36 3.57
C ASN A 125 25.20 -14.17 3.38
#